data_e3f490d9398182429790c31c4b8bff72
#
_entry.id   e3f490d9398182429790c31c4b8bff72
#
_cell.length_a   1.000
_cell.length_b   1.000
_cell.length_c   1.000
_cell.angle_alpha   90.00
_cell.angle_beta   90.00
_cell.angle_gamma   90.00
#
_symmetry.space_group_name_H-M   'P 1'
#
loop_
_entity.id
_entity.type
_entity.pdbx_description
1 polymer ?
#
loop_
_entity_poly.entity_id
_entity_poly.type
_entity_poly.pdbx_seq_one_letter_code
_entity_poly.pdbx_strand_id
1 'polypeptide(L)'
;MCALAGERPDRVPFIESSIAANVARELAGSEHDLSERQISEMLGRDILVPVMFPPYFADKEIGTDGQVYMTTGWIRTRNDLDKMVFPDPNDPALYEPVRKVLAERGDFAVAAAIKHGVAPMLVSMGLEGFGYALADDPWLVEEVLRRYTDYQVVVNQNLCQMGLDFLWSFDDVAYKSGPFLSLRQFRQYFMPAFRRSVEAITLPWIFHSDGNIMPILNDLLTLGMRGLHPLEPGPMDLATMKERVGKQVCLVGNVSVDTLSAGTPDQVRAEVRHCIKVGAPGGGYMITSSNSIPSYARPENVRAMADAIHNFGTYPD
;
A
#
# COMPACT_ATOMS: atom_id res chain seq x y z
N MET A 1 6.20 -3.01 -15.50
CA MET A 1 5.79 -4.46 -15.48
C MET A 1 6.98 -5.41 -15.38
N CYS A 2 8.10 -5.21 -16.10
CA CYS A 2 9.30 -6.10 -16.02
C CYS A 2 9.74 -6.39 -14.57
N ALA A 3 9.86 -5.38 -13.72
CA ALA A 3 10.24 -5.58 -12.32
C ALA A 3 9.28 -6.50 -11.54
N LEU A 4 7.95 -6.40 -11.74
CA LEU A 4 6.97 -7.32 -11.14
C LEU A 4 7.06 -8.75 -11.69
N ALA A 5 7.58 -8.91 -12.90
CA ALA A 5 7.88 -10.22 -13.48
C ALA A 5 9.21 -10.81 -12.96
N GLY A 6 9.95 -10.09 -12.10
CA GLY A 6 11.27 -10.50 -11.63
C GLY A 6 12.40 -10.20 -12.64
N GLU A 7 12.08 -9.50 -13.72
CA GLU A 7 13.02 -9.17 -14.78
C GLU A 7 13.74 -7.84 -14.50
N ARG A 8 14.83 -7.59 -15.22
CA ARG A 8 15.60 -6.34 -15.14
C ARG A 8 15.05 -5.34 -16.16
N PRO A 9 14.41 -4.22 -15.74
CA PRO A 9 14.06 -3.12 -16.65
C PRO A 9 15.28 -2.28 -17.04
N ASP A 10 15.09 -1.29 -17.88
CA ASP A 10 16.10 -0.31 -18.27
C ASP A 10 16.64 0.53 -17.07
N ARG A 11 15.77 0.81 -16.12
CA ARG A 11 16.07 1.48 -14.84
C ARG A 11 15.21 0.96 -13.71
N VAL A 12 15.61 1.20 -12.47
CA VAL A 12 14.82 0.92 -11.28
C VAL A 12 13.55 1.79 -11.33
N PRO A 13 12.34 1.18 -11.36
CA PRO A 13 11.11 1.96 -11.39
C PRO A 13 10.91 2.73 -10.09
N PHE A 14 10.54 4.00 -10.20
CA PHE A 14 10.14 4.84 -9.10
C PHE A 14 8.61 4.81 -8.97
N ILE A 15 8.13 4.14 -7.94
CA ILE A 15 6.71 4.15 -7.62
C ILE A 15 6.50 4.73 -6.23
N GLU A 16 5.39 5.38 -6.00
CA GLU A 16 5.01 5.89 -4.68
C GLU A 16 3.49 5.82 -4.54
N SER A 17 3.02 5.32 -3.42
CA SER A 17 1.60 5.06 -3.21
C SER A 17 0.79 6.35 -3.07
N SER A 18 1.29 7.28 -2.28
CA SER A 18 0.69 8.60 -2.11
C SER A 18 1.69 9.61 -1.56
N ILE A 19 1.42 10.88 -1.85
CA ILE A 19 2.18 12.02 -1.33
C ILE A 19 1.20 13.00 -0.73
N ALA A 20 1.45 13.44 0.50
CA ALA A 20 0.57 14.39 1.17
C ALA A 20 0.44 15.70 0.36
N ALA A 21 -0.80 16.20 0.26
CA ALA A 21 -1.14 17.32 -0.61
C ALA A 21 -0.33 18.59 -0.31
N ASN A 22 -0.08 18.89 0.98
CA ASN A 22 0.76 20.03 1.37
C ASN A 22 2.19 19.90 0.85
N VAL A 23 2.79 18.70 0.91
CA VAL A 23 4.14 18.44 0.40
C VAL A 23 4.18 18.59 -1.13
N ALA A 24 3.18 18.04 -1.83
CA ALA A 24 3.08 18.15 -3.28
C ALA A 24 2.91 19.62 -3.73
N ARG A 25 2.06 20.40 -3.05
CA ARG A 25 1.89 21.84 -3.32
C ARG A 25 3.18 22.62 -3.14
N GLU A 26 3.88 22.40 -2.02
CA GLU A 26 5.14 23.09 -1.74
C GLU A 26 6.22 22.76 -2.76
N LEU A 27 6.35 21.48 -3.15
CA LEU A 27 7.25 21.04 -4.22
C LEU A 27 7.00 21.73 -5.56
N ALA A 28 5.73 21.98 -5.88
CA ALA A 28 5.30 22.62 -7.12
C ALA A 28 5.26 24.14 -7.04
N GLY A 29 5.37 24.74 -5.85
CA GLY A 29 5.09 26.17 -5.65
C GLY A 29 3.63 26.54 -5.98
N SER A 30 2.68 25.62 -5.74
CA SER A 30 1.26 25.76 -6.10
C SER A 30 0.40 26.04 -4.87
N GLU A 31 -0.62 26.90 -5.03
CA GLU A 31 -1.65 27.13 -4.00
C GLU A 31 -2.78 26.08 -4.07
N HIS A 32 -2.86 25.30 -5.15
CA HIS A 32 -3.91 24.31 -5.40
C HIS A 32 -3.34 22.88 -5.38
N ASP A 33 -4.20 21.92 -5.05
CA ASP A 33 -3.85 20.52 -5.11
C ASP A 33 -3.51 20.10 -6.55
N LEU A 34 -2.51 19.24 -6.67
CA LEU A 34 -2.08 18.67 -7.93
C LEU A 34 -2.81 17.35 -8.20
N SER A 35 -3.08 17.07 -9.47
CA SER A 35 -3.53 15.75 -9.88
C SER A 35 -2.40 14.71 -9.71
N GLU A 36 -2.79 13.43 -9.62
CA GLU A 36 -1.84 12.31 -9.59
C GLU A 36 -0.84 12.38 -10.74
N ARG A 37 -1.30 12.72 -11.95
CA ARG A 37 -0.46 12.87 -13.12
C ARG A 37 0.57 14.00 -12.96
N GLN A 38 0.14 15.18 -12.51
CA GLN A 38 1.05 16.31 -12.28
C GLN A 38 2.13 15.98 -11.26
N ILE A 39 1.77 15.27 -10.17
CA ILE A 39 2.74 14.81 -9.17
C ILE A 39 3.72 13.81 -9.79
N SER A 40 3.24 12.87 -10.59
CA SER A 40 4.11 11.87 -11.24
C SER A 40 5.06 12.51 -12.24
N GLU A 41 4.58 13.43 -13.07
CA GLU A 41 5.42 14.19 -14.01
C GLU A 41 6.47 15.04 -13.30
N MET A 42 6.08 15.72 -12.20
CA MET A 42 6.98 16.58 -11.42
C MET A 42 8.13 15.82 -10.76
N LEU A 43 7.87 14.62 -10.27
CA LEU A 43 8.84 13.79 -9.55
C LEU A 43 9.47 12.71 -10.43
N GLY A 44 8.94 12.49 -11.65
CA GLY A 44 9.37 11.42 -12.53
C GLY A 44 9.00 10.03 -12.00
N ARG A 45 7.86 9.90 -11.31
CA ARG A 45 7.32 8.58 -10.93
C ARG A 45 6.86 7.84 -12.18
N ASP A 46 6.80 6.52 -12.11
CA ASP A 46 6.39 5.64 -13.22
C ASP A 46 4.93 5.20 -13.14
N ILE A 47 4.17 5.72 -12.17
CA ILE A 47 2.85 5.18 -11.82
C ILE A 47 1.82 6.28 -11.51
N LEU A 48 0.55 5.96 -11.76
CA LEU A 48 -0.62 6.66 -11.23
C LEU A 48 -1.42 5.71 -10.35
N VAL A 49 -1.91 6.19 -9.19
CA VAL A 49 -2.53 5.32 -8.17
C VAL A 49 -3.92 5.84 -7.78
N PRO A 50 -5.00 5.48 -8.53
CA PRO A 50 -6.35 5.75 -8.06
C PRO A 50 -6.68 4.89 -6.83
N VAL A 51 -7.34 5.51 -5.82
CA VAL A 51 -7.68 4.84 -4.56
C VAL A 51 -9.09 4.26 -4.64
N MET A 52 -9.22 2.96 -4.33
CA MET A 52 -10.45 2.18 -4.34
C MET A 52 -10.64 1.43 -3.01
N PHE A 53 -10.49 2.14 -1.91
CA PHE A 53 -10.70 1.56 -0.58
C PHE A 53 -12.18 1.41 -0.26
N PRO A 54 -12.59 0.32 0.41
CA PRO A 54 -13.95 0.19 0.93
C PRO A 54 -14.22 1.25 2.02
N PRO A 55 -15.50 1.53 2.32
CA PRO A 55 -15.82 2.45 3.41
C PRO A 55 -15.30 1.96 4.75
N TYR A 56 -14.90 2.90 5.61
CA TYR A 56 -14.63 2.63 7.01
C TYR A 56 -15.85 3.03 7.83
N PHE A 57 -16.32 2.13 8.68
CA PHE A 57 -17.44 2.37 9.62
C PHE A 57 -16.86 2.88 10.93
N ALA A 58 -16.37 4.10 10.91
CA ALA A 58 -15.69 4.78 12.01
C ALA A 58 -15.94 6.29 11.94
N ASP A 59 -15.79 6.96 13.08
CA ASP A 59 -15.80 8.41 13.13
C ASP A 59 -14.58 8.97 12.42
N LYS A 60 -14.71 10.20 11.90
CA LYS A 60 -13.65 10.90 11.17
C LYS A 60 -13.36 12.23 11.84
N GLU A 61 -12.09 12.53 12.01
CA GLU A 61 -11.61 13.82 12.48
C GLU A 61 -10.61 14.39 11.49
N ILE A 62 -10.63 15.70 11.30
CA ILE A 62 -9.63 16.41 10.50
C ILE A 62 -8.54 16.90 11.44
N GLY A 63 -7.33 16.41 11.24
CA GLY A 63 -6.17 16.85 12.00
C GLY A 63 -5.75 18.28 11.69
N THR A 64 -4.88 18.83 12.49
CA THR A 64 -4.31 20.19 12.31
C THR A 64 -3.47 20.31 11.02
N ASP A 65 -3.04 19.17 10.47
CA ASP A 65 -2.34 19.04 9.19
C ASP A 65 -3.29 18.92 7.98
N GLY A 66 -4.62 19.00 8.21
CA GLY A 66 -5.65 18.86 7.18
C GLY A 66 -5.91 17.41 6.74
N GLN A 67 -5.27 16.42 7.34
CA GLN A 67 -5.51 15.01 7.03
C GLN A 67 -6.75 14.47 7.75
N VAL A 68 -7.42 13.51 7.12
CA VAL A 68 -8.57 12.82 7.70
C VAL A 68 -8.08 11.60 8.47
N TYR A 69 -8.38 11.57 9.75
CA TYR A 69 -8.08 10.44 10.64
C TYR A 69 -9.35 9.69 10.99
N MET A 70 -9.27 8.35 10.95
CA MET A 70 -10.31 7.49 11.48
C MET A 70 -10.08 7.34 12.99
N THR A 71 -11.11 7.56 13.80
CA THR A 71 -10.97 7.57 15.27
C THR A 71 -11.73 6.42 15.92
N THR A 72 -13.02 6.55 16.16
CA THR A 72 -13.81 5.54 16.88
C THR A 72 -14.51 4.60 15.91
N GLY A 73 -14.17 3.31 15.94
CA GLY A 73 -14.87 2.29 15.17
C GLY A 73 -16.29 2.07 15.69
N TRP A 74 -17.24 1.88 14.76
CA TRP A 74 -18.67 1.76 15.07
C TRP A 74 -19.12 0.35 15.41
N ILE A 75 -18.34 -0.68 15.02
CA ILE A 75 -18.76 -2.08 15.12
C ILE A 75 -18.22 -2.70 16.41
N ARG A 76 -19.05 -2.77 17.44
CA ARG A 76 -18.70 -3.28 18.77
C ARG A 76 -19.48 -4.53 19.14
N THR A 77 -20.68 -4.68 18.60
CA THR A 77 -21.62 -5.77 18.88
C THR A 77 -22.28 -6.25 17.59
N ARG A 78 -22.97 -7.39 17.67
CA ARG A 78 -23.72 -7.92 16.53
C ARG A 78 -24.82 -6.97 16.03
N ASN A 79 -25.42 -6.17 16.92
CA ASN A 79 -26.44 -5.18 16.56
C ASN A 79 -25.87 -4.04 15.71
N ASP A 80 -24.55 -3.81 15.77
CA ASP A 80 -23.90 -2.76 14.97
C ASP A 80 -23.69 -3.16 13.51
N LEU A 81 -23.89 -4.41 13.17
CA LEU A 81 -23.69 -4.91 11.81
C LEU A 81 -24.62 -4.25 10.78
N ASP A 82 -25.77 -3.72 11.22
CA ASP A 82 -26.69 -2.98 10.36
C ASP A 82 -26.12 -1.59 9.95
N LYS A 83 -25.10 -1.10 10.65
CA LYS A 83 -24.39 0.13 10.28
C LYS A 83 -23.44 -0.07 9.09
N MET A 84 -23.12 -1.31 8.74
CA MET A 84 -22.24 -1.65 7.63
C MET A 84 -22.96 -1.57 6.28
N VAL A 85 -23.23 -0.37 5.82
CA VAL A 85 -23.89 -0.11 4.54
C VAL A 85 -22.81 0.16 3.48
N PHE A 86 -22.53 -0.82 2.64
CA PHE A 86 -21.62 -0.69 1.51
C PHE A 86 -22.32 -0.05 0.30
N PRO A 87 -21.61 0.75 -0.51
CA PRO A 87 -22.12 1.11 -1.83
C PRO A 87 -22.28 -0.13 -2.70
N ASP A 88 -23.14 -0.07 -3.72
CA ASP A 88 -23.24 -1.18 -4.68
C ASP A 88 -21.91 -1.37 -5.41
N PRO A 89 -21.23 -2.50 -5.25
CA PRO A 89 -19.94 -2.73 -5.90
C PRO A 89 -20.05 -2.87 -7.44
N ASN A 90 -21.27 -2.98 -7.98
CA ASN A 90 -21.52 -3.00 -9.42
C ASN A 90 -21.95 -1.63 -9.98
N ASP A 91 -22.11 -0.60 -9.13
CA ASP A 91 -22.43 0.74 -9.62
C ASP A 91 -21.24 1.30 -10.44
N PRO A 92 -21.42 1.61 -11.73
CA PRO A 92 -20.37 2.20 -12.54
C PRO A 92 -19.82 3.51 -11.97
N ALA A 93 -20.61 4.28 -11.22
CA ALA A 93 -20.18 5.55 -10.62
C ALA A 93 -19.05 5.34 -9.60
N LEU A 94 -19.01 4.18 -8.92
CA LEU A 94 -17.95 3.82 -7.98
C LEU A 94 -16.55 3.87 -8.62
N TYR A 95 -16.45 3.54 -9.90
CA TYR A 95 -15.18 3.41 -10.64
C TYR A 95 -14.79 4.66 -11.43
N GLU A 96 -15.54 5.76 -11.30
CA GLU A 96 -15.24 7.01 -12.01
C GLU A 96 -13.82 7.56 -11.73
N PRO A 97 -13.31 7.52 -10.49
CA PRO A 97 -11.93 7.91 -10.21
C PRO A 97 -10.89 7.10 -11.01
N VAL A 98 -11.12 5.80 -11.16
CA VAL A 98 -10.24 4.90 -11.93
C VAL A 98 -10.30 5.24 -13.42
N ARG A 99 -11.52 5.42 -13.98
CA ARG A 99 -11.69 5.79 -15.39
C ARG A 99 -11.00 7.10 -15.73
N LYS A 100 -11.13 8.10 -14.85
CA LYS A 100 -10.47 9.40 -15.04
C LYS A 100 -8.95 9.24 -15.13
N VAL A 101 -8.35 8.51 -14.20
CA VAL A 101 -6.90 8.28 -14.19
C VAL A 101 -6.46 7.48 -15.43
N LEU A 102 -7.22 6.46 -15.83
CA LEU A 102 -6.93 5.67 -17.03
C LEU A 102 -7.02 6.52 -18.32
N ALA A 103 -7.96 7.45 -18.39
CA ALA A 103 -8.07 8.37 -19.54
C ALA A 103 -6.87 9.33 -19.66
N GLU A 104 -6.24 9.65 -18.53
CA GLU A 104 -5.09 10.55 -18.44
C GLU A 104 -3.73 9.82 -18.37
N ARG A 105 -3.72 8.47 -18.48
CA ARG A 105 -2.54 7.66 -18.12
C ARG A 105 -1.28 7.96 -18.93
N GLY A 106 -1.39 8.30 -20.23
CA GLY A 106 -0.22 8.45 -21.10
C GLY A 106 0.66 7.18 -21.05
N ASP A 107 1.96 7.37 -20.79
CA ASP A 107 2.95 6.28 -20.67
C ASP A 107 3.10 5.73 -19.23
N PHE A 108 2.32 6.24 -18.28
CA PHE A 108 2.36 5.76 -16.89
C PHE A 108 1.71 4.40 -16.74
N ALA A 109 2.27 3.55 -15.88
CA ALA A 109 1.54 2.41 -15.34
C ALA A 109 0.40 2.90 -14.42
N VAL A 110 -0.72 2.18 -14.39
CA VAL A 110 -1.84 2.52 -13.50
C VAL A 110 -2.14 1.34 -12.59
N ALA A 111 -2.06 1.58 -11.27
CA ALA A 111 -2.39 0.58 -10.26
C ALA A 111 -3.47 1.09 -9.32
N ALA A 112 -4.59 0.39 -9.21
CA ALA A 112 -5.57 0.75 -8.20
C ALA A 112 -5.13 0.32 -6.80
N ALA A 113 -5.17 1.26 -5.85
CA ALA A 113 -4.97 0.98 -4.44
C ALA A 113 -6.24 0.34 -3.86
N ILE A 114 -6.12 -0.86 -3.32
CA ILE A 114 -7.24 -1.66 -2.78
C ILE A 114 -6.96 -2.09 -1.34
N LYS A 115 -7.96 -2.72 -0.70
CA LYS A 115 -7.83 -3.44 0.57
C LYS A 115 -8.56 -4.78 0.49
N HIS A 116 -8.02 -5.82 1.14
CA HIS A 116 -8.65 -7.14 1.13
C HIS A 116 -9.73 -7.32 2.20
N GLY A 117 -9.81 -6.38 3.16
CA GLY A 117 -10.83 -6.39 4.21
C GLY A 117 -10.29 -6.40 5.63
N VAL A 118 -9.05 -6.79 5.86
CA VAL A 118 -8.46 -6.85 7.20
C VAL A 118 -8.29 -5.46 7.80
N ALA A 119 -7.56 -4.56 7.14
CA ALA A 119 -7.35 -3.21 7.65
C ALA A 119 -8.67 -2.42 7.85
N PRO A 120 -9.64 -2.42 6.91
CA PRO A 120 -10.89 -1.71 7.14
C PRO A 120 -11.74 -2.33 8.25
N MET A 121 -11.68 -3.66 8.48
CA MET A 121 -12.30 -4.29 9.63
C MET A 121 -11.68 -3.78 10.94
N LEU A 122 -10.33 -3.78 11.02
CA LEU A 122 -9.62 -3.31 12.21
C LEU A 122 -9.94 -1.84 12.55
N VAL A 123 -10.06 -0.99 11.54
CA VAL A 123 -10.48 0.40 11.71
C VAL A 123 -11.93 0.48 12.18
N SER A 124 -12.84 -0.28 11.56
CA SER A 124 -14.28 -0.22 11.87
C SER A 124 -14.66 -0.83 13.21
N MET A 125 -13.87 -1.76 13.72
CA MET A 125 -14.03 -2.30 15.07
C MET A 125 -13.20 -1.51 16.12
N GLY A 126 -12.14 -0.86 15.69
CA GLY A 126 -11.05 -0.37 16.54
C GLY A 126 -10.24 -1.53 17.13
N LEU A 127 -8.94 -1.33 17.36
CA LEU A 127 -8.06 -2.42 17.83
C LEU A 127 -8.50 -3.03 19.16
N GLU A 128 -8.97 -2.20 20.10
CA GLU A 128 -9.49 -2.68 21.39
C GLU A 128 -10.77 -3.48 21.21
N GLY A 129 -11.75 -2.97 20.44
CA GLY A 129 -13.00 -3.66 20.13
C GLY A 129 -12.79 -4.98 19.40
N PHE A 130 -11.86 -5.00 18.44
CA PHE A 130 -11.42 -6.23 17.79
C PHE A 130 -10.83 -7.24 18.77
N GLY A 131 -9.96 -6.78 19.69
CA GLY A 131 -9.38 -7.65 20.71
C GLY A 131 -10.41 -8.29 21.63
N TYR A 132 -11.38 -7.53 22.12
CA TYR A 132 -12.50 -8.07 22.92
C TYR A 132 -13.38 -9.01 22.09
N ALA A 133 -13.78 -8.63 20.89
CA ALA A 133 -14.60 -9.47 20.04
C ALA A 133 -13.89 -10.80 19.69
N LEU A 134 -12.58 -10.77 19.46
CA LEU A 134 -11.81 -11.99 19.19
C LEU A 134 -11.82 -12.97 20.37
N ALA A 135 -11.91 -12.48 21.60
CA ALA A 135 -11.97 -13.31 22.82
C ALA A 135 -13.40 -13.77 23.14
N ASP A 136 -14.38 -12.86 23.06
CA ASP A 136 -15.71 -13.05 23.62
C ASP A 136 -16.78 -13.41 22.57
N ASP A 137 -16.63 -12.91 21.33
CA ASP A 137 -17.53 -13.15 20.20
C ASP A 137 -16.76 -13.25 18.86
N PRO A 138 -15.96 -14.31 18.65
CA PRO A 138 -15.18 -14.49 17.41
C PRO A 138 -16.03 -14.47 16.15
N TRP A 139 -17.30 -14.88 16.24
CA TRP A 139 -18.25 -14.82 15.14
C TRP A 139 -18.43 -13.38 14.60
N LEU A 140 -18.44 -12.38 15.48
CA LEU A 140 -18.54 -10.98 15.06
C LEU A 140 -17.36 -10.58 14.19
N VAL A 141 -16.14 -10.98 14.57
CA VAL A 141 -14.91 -10.74 13.78
C VAL A 141 -15.02 -11.39 12.40
N GLU A 142 -15.42 -12.67 12.37
CA GLU A 142 -15.59 -13.42 11.12
C GLU A 142 -16.64 -12.78 10.21
N GLU A 143 -17.78 -12.35 10.76
CA GLU A 143 -18.87 -11.74 10.00
C GLU A 143 -18.50 -10.36 9.43
N VAL A 144 -17.85 -9.51 10.23
CA VAL A 144 -17.35 -8.20 9.74
C VAL A 144 -16.35 -8.40 8.62
N LEU A 145 -15.39 -9.31 8.81
CA LEU A 145 -14.37 -9.61 7.81
C LEU A 145 -14.99 -10.21 6.54
N ARG A 146 -15.98 -11.10 6.68
CA ARG A 146 -16.72 -11.69 5.56
C ARG A 146 -17.42 -10.62 4.74
N ARG A 147 -18.11 -9.66 5.35
CA ARG A 147 -18.81 -8.57 4.65
C ARG A 147 -17.84 -7.71 3.85
N TYR A 148 -16.71 -7.35 4.42
CA TYR A 148 -15.66 -6.62 3.70
C TYR A 148 -15.10 -7.42 2.54
N THR A 149 -14.82 -8.69 2.76
CA THR A 149 -14.26 -9.58 1.73
C THR A 149 -15.26 -9.80 0.60
N ASP A 150 -16.55 -10.02 0.91
CA ASP A 150 -17.60 -10.16 -0.12
C ASP A 150 -17.70 -8.94 -1.02
N TYR A 151 -17.68 -7.76 -0.42
CA TYR A 151 -17.66 -6.50 -1.16
C TYR A 151 -16.40 -6.39 -2.05
N GLN A 152 -15.23 -6.67 -1.46
CA GLN A 152 -13.96 -6.49 -2.15
C GLN A 152 -13.74 -7.50 -3.30
N VAL A 153 -14.27 -8.70 -3.18
CA VAL A 153 -14.26 -9.69 -4.28
C VAL A 153 -14.88 -9.11 -5.55
N VAL A 154 -16.06 -8.50 -5.44
CA VAL A 154 -16.74 -7.90 -6.60
C VAL A 154 -15.97 -6.68 -7.13
N VAL A 155 -15.47 -5.83 -6.24
CA VAL A 155 -14.65 -4.67 -6.63
C VAL A 155 -13.39 -5.14 -7.37
N ASN A 156 -12.67 -6.15 -6.87
CA ASN A 156 -11.49 -6.69 -7.52
C ASN A 156 -11.78 -7.25 -8.92
N GLN A 157 -12.89 -8.00 -9.08
CA GLN A 157 -13.32 -8.53 -10.37
C GLN A 157 -13.56 -7.40 -11.38
N ASN A 158 -14.25 -6.34 -10.97
CA ASN A 158 -14.53 -5.19 -11.83
C ASN A 158 -13.25 -4.42 -12.19
N LEU A 159 -12.37 -4.15 -11.21
CA LEU A 159 -11.09 -3.48 -11.45
C LEU A 159 -10.20 -4.24 -12.44
N CYS A 160 -10.15 -5.57 -12.34
CA CYS A 160 -9.35 -6.40 -13.24
C CYS A 160 -9.79 -6.31 -14.72
N GLN A 161 -11.00 -5.82 -14.99
CA GLN A 161 -11.54 -5.67 -16.35
C GLN A 161 -11.35 -4.26 -16.92
N MET A 162 -10.83 -3.31 -16.13
CA MET A 162 -10.78 -1.89 -16.53
C MET A 162 -9.53 -1.48 -17.32
N GLY A 163 -8.55 -2.37 -17.50
CA GLY A 163 -7.30 -2.05 -18.20
C GLY A 163 -6.22 -1.45 -17.30
N LEU A 164 -6.27 -1.73 -16.00
CA LEU A 164 -5.19 -1.48 -15.05
C LEU A 164 -3.99 -2.40 -15.35
N ASP A 165 -2.79 -1.97 -14.94
CA ASP A 165 -1.58 -2.79 -15.11
C ASP A 165 -1.41 -3.77 -13.93
N PHE A 166 -1.73 -3.35 -12.71
CA PHE A 166 -1.71 -4.19 -11.51
C PHE A 166 -2.59 -3.61 -10.39
N LEU A 167 -2.76 -4.36 -9.30
CA LEU A 167 -3.41 -3.88 -8.08
C LEU A 167 -2.38 -3.72 -6.96
N TRP A 168 -2.59 -2.75 -6.07
CA TRP A 168 -1.73 -2.53 -4.90
C TRP A 168 -2.59 -2.56 -3.64
N SER A 169 -2.48 -3.66 -2.86
CA SER A 169 -3.28 -3.81 -1.64
C SER A 169 -2.59 -3.22 -0.42
N PHE A 170 -3.39 -2.65 0.48
CA PHE A 170 -2.94 -1.96 1.69
C PHE A 170 -3.67 -2.53 2.91
N ASP A 171 -3.16 -3.62 3.48
CA ASP A 171 -3.74 -4.27 4.66
C ASP A 171 -2.67 -4.48 5.72
N ASP A 172 -2.57 -3.55 6.67
CA ASP A 172 -1.63 -3.67 7.78
C ASP A 172 -2.06 -4.82 8.70
N VAL A 173 -1.11 -5.73 8.94
CA VAL A 173 -1.31 -6.94 9.75
C VAL A 173 -0.26 -7.09 10.86
N ALA A 174 0.64 -6.11 11.00
CA ALA A 174 1.75 -6.15 11.94
C ALA A 174 2.11 -4.79 12.52
N TYR A 175 2.74 -4.81 13.69
CA TYR A 175 3.52 -3.73 14.28
C TYR A 175 5.02 -3.96 14.01
N LYS A 176 5.87 -2.98 14.38
CA LYS A 176 7.35 -3.16 14.36
C LYS A 176 7.82 -4.39 15.14
N SER A 177 7.10 -4.76 16.20
CA SER A 177 7.41 -5.92 17.05
C SER A 177 6.95 -7.26 16.48
N GLY A 178 6.01 -7.29 15.53
CA GLY A 178 5.45 -8.49 14.94
C GLY A 178 3.96 -8.39 14.59
N PRO A 179 3.37 -9.47 14.07
CA PRO A 179 1.96 -9.50 13.67
C PRO A 179 0.98 -9.16 14.80
N PHE A 180 -0.18 -8.57 14.46
CA PHE A 180 -1.26 -8.28 15.42
C PHE A 180 -1.82 -9.53 16.09
N LEU A 181 -1.76 -10.65 15.40
CA LEU A 181 -2.27 -11.94 15.84
C LEU A 181 -1.16 -12.98 15.94
N SER A 182 -1.35 -13.96 16.83
CA SER A 182 -0.52 -15.17 16.80
C SER A 182 -0.63 -15.84 15.43
N LEU A 183 0.40 -16.59 15.03
CA LEU A 183 0.41 -17.32 13.74
C LEU A 183 -0.82 -18.24 13.58
N ARG A 184 -1.27 -18.88 14.69
CA ARG A 184 -2.48 -19.70 14.68
C ARG A 184 -3.73 -18.87 14.35
N GLN A 185 -3.92 -17.74 15.03
CA GLN A 185 -5.08 -16.86 14.80
C GLN A 185 -5.02 -16.18 13.43
N PHE A 186 -3.83 -15.76 12.98
CA PHE A 186 -3.63 -15.23 11.63
C PHE A 186 -4.10 -16.22 10.55
N ARG A 187 -3.71 -17.49 10.67
CA ARG A 187 -4.14 -18.57 9.77
C ARG A 187 -5.63 -18.88 9.86
N GLN A 188 -6.21 -18.74 11.06
CA GLN A 188 -7.62 -19.04 11.31
C GLN A 188 -8.54 -17.94 10.75
N TYR A 189 -8.20 -16.66 10.96
CA TYR A 189 -9.11 -15.54 10.68
C TYR A 189 -8.73 -14.76 9.41
N PHE A 190 -7.46 -14.37 9.25
CA PHE A 190 -7.08 -13.47 8.17
C PHE A 190 -6.77 -14.20 6.86
N MET A 191 -6.09 -15.33 6.91
CA MET A 191 -5.71 -16.06 5.71
C MET A 191 -6.90 -16.51 4.84
N PRO A 192 -8.04 -17.00 5.38
CA PRO A 192 -9.21 -17.34 4.56
C PRO A 192 -9.78 -16.14 3.82
N ALA A 193 -9.85 -14.97 4.46
CA ALA A 193 -10.33 -13.73 3.86
C ALA A 193 -9.39 -13.24 2.74
N PHE A 194 -8.07 -13.23 2.99
CA PHE A 194 -7.08 -12.91 1.97
C PHE A 194 -7.21 -13.84 0.76
N ARG A 195 -7.22 -15.16 0.96
CA ARG A 195 -7.34 -16.14 -0.14
C ARG A 195 -8.58 -15.87 -0.98
N ARG A 196 -9.73 -15.70 -0.36
CA ARG A 196 -10.98 -15.42 -1.06
C ARG A 196 -10.91 -14.11 -1.86
N SER A 197 -10.33 -13.06 -1.29
CA SER A 197 -10.19 -11.77 -1.97
C SER A 197 -9.24 -11.84 -3.16
N VAL A 198 -8.09 -12.52 -3.01
CA VAL A 198 -7.08 -12.60 -4.08
C VAL A 198 -7.46 -13.57 -5.20
N GLU A 199 -8.32 -14.59 -4.95
CA GLU A 199 -8.87 -15.47 -5.98
C GLU A 199 -9.66 -14.69 -7.04
N ALA A 200 -10.17 -13.52 -6.73
CA ALA A 200 -10.86 -12.62 -7.64
C ALA A 200 -9.90 -11.75 -8.49
N ILE A 201 -8.59 -11.77 -8.21
CA ILE A 201 -7.59 -10.94 -8.86
C ILE A 201 -6.91 -11.72 -9.99
N THR A 202 -7.07 -11.24 -11.21
CA THR A 202 -6.42 -11.81 -12.41
C THR A 202 -5.20 -11.03 -12.86
N LEU A 203 -5.00 -9.83 -12.34
CA LEU A 203 -3.82 -8.98 -12.59
C LEU A 203 -2.68 -9.31 -11.61
N PRO A 204 -1.43 -8.98 -11.93
CA PRO A 204 -0.37 -8.91 -10.92
C PRO A 204 -0.80 -8.00 -9.77
N TRP A 205 -0.31 -8.26 -8.56
CA TRP A 205 -0.63 -7.41 -7.43
C TRP A 205 0.52 -7.33 -6.42
N ILE A 206 0.58 -6.20 -5.71
CA ILE A 206 1.54 -5.91 -4.65
C ILE A 206 0.81 -5.97 -3.31
N PHE A 207 1.40 -6.62 -2.33
CA PHE A 207 0.94 -6.61 -0.94
C PHE A 207 1.68 -5.56 -0.14
N HIS A 208 0.94 -4.66 0.53
CA HIS A 208 1.49 -3.74 1.51
C HIS A 208 1.00 -4.12 2.90
N SER A 209 1.95 -4.14 3.82
CA SER A 209 1.72 -4.09 5.26
C SER A 209 2.92 -3.47 5.93
N ASP A 210 2.69 -2.47 6.75
CA ASP A 210 3.70 -1.97 7.66
C ASP A 210 4.09 -3.03 8.69
N GLY A 211 5.20 -2.78 9.38
CA GLY A 211 5.65 -3.57 10.50
C GLY A 211 6.43 -4.85 10.13
N ASN A 212 6.64 -5.67 11.14
CA ASN A 212 7.39 -6.92 11.04
C ASN A 212 6.48 -8.09 10.64
N ILE A 213 6.38 -8.38 9.36
CA ILE A 213 5.61 -9.52 8.84
C ILE A 213 6.44 -10.80 8.73
N MET A 214 7.71 -10.82 9.15
CA MET A 214 8.59 -11.98 9.02
C MET A 214 8.00 -13.28 9.58
N PRO A 215 7.27 -13.29 10.74
CA PRO A 215 6.68 -14.52 11.27
C PRO A 215 5.56 -15.13 10.40
N ILE A 216 4.88 -14.29 9.58
CA ILE A 216 3.75 -14.70 8.72
C ILE A 216 4.10 -14.65 7.22
N LEU A 217 5.34 -14.28 6.87
CA LEU A 217 5.75 -14.07 5.48
C LEU A 217 5.50 -15.28 4.59
N ASN A 218 5.82 -16.47 5.06
CA ASN A 218 5.64 -17.69 4.28
C ASN A 218 4.15 -17.98 3.98
N ASP A 219 3.24 -17.66 4.91
CA ASP A 219 1.80 -17.77 4.65
C ASP A 219 1.35 -16.73 3.61
N LEU A 220 1.79 -15.48 3.75
CA LEU A 220 1.48 -14.39 2.80
C LEU A 220 1.96 -14.72 1.37
N LEU A 221 3.16 -15.28 1.22
CA LEU A 221 3.69 -15.68 -0.10
C LEU A 221 2.81 -16.73 -0.81
N THR A 222 2.05 -17.54 -0.07
CA THR A 222 1.09 -18.50 -0.66
C THR A 222 -0.10 -17.83 -1.34
N LEU A 223 -0.31 -16.54 -1.14
CA LEU A 223 -1.39 -15.77 -1.75
C LEU A 223 -1.12 -15.38 -3.22
N GLY A 224 0.11 -15.57 -3.71
CA GLY A 224 0.46 -15.35 -5.11
C GLY A 224 0.74 -13.90 -5.50
N MET A 225 1.05 -13.03 -4.52
CA MET A 225 1.50 -11.65 -4.80
C MET A 225 2.73 -11.63 -5.70
N ARG A 226 2.87 -10.60 -6.51
CA ARG A 226 4.04 -10.35 -7.35
C ARG A 226 4.99 -9.32 -6.76
N GLY A 227 4.55 -8.52 -5.82
CA GLY A 227 5.38 -7.54 -5.11
C GLY A 227 5.07 -7.49 -3.63
N LEU A 228 6.06 -7.09 -2.84
CA LEU A 228 5.98 -6.92 -1.39
C LEU A 228 6.47 -5.52 -1.01
N HIS A 229 5.66 -4.76 -0.31
CA HIS A 229 5.86 -3.36 0.11
C HIS A 229 5.53 -3.21 1.61
N PRO A 230 6.11 -2.29 2.34
CA PRO A 230 7.18 -1.34 1.98
C PRO A 230 8.57 -1.82 2.38
N LEU A 231 8.73 -2.97 3.03
CA LEU A 231 9.95 -3.45 3.67
C LEU A 231 10.44 -2.44 4.72
N GLU A 232 9.62 -2.18 5.74
CA GLU A 232 9.88 -1.15 6.75
C GLU A 232 11.30 -1.28 7.33
N PRO A 233 12.15 -0.22 7.24
CA PRO A 233 13.52 -0.25 7.76
C PRO A 233 13.59 -0.63 9.23
N GLY A 234 14.55 -1.48 9.57
CA GLY A 234 14.70 -2.06 10.90
C GLY A 234 14.08 -3.46 10.98
N PRO A 235 12.75 -3.64 11.03
CA PRO A 235 12.13 -4.96 11.08
C PRO A 235 12.33 -5.79 9.81
N MET A 236 12.38 -5.12 8.64
CA MET A 236 12.40 -5.76 7.31
C MET A 236 13.62 -5.28 6.52
N ASP A 237 14.81 -5.73 6.89
CA ASP A 237 16.05 -5.33 6.20
C ASP A 237 16.03 -5.73 4.71
N LEU A 238 16.30 -4.76 3.81
CA LEU A 238 16.22 -4.96 2.36
C LEU A 238 17.19 -6.03 1.85
N ALA A 239 18.41 -6.10 2.38
CA ALA A 239 19.40 -7.08 1.95
C ALA A 239 18.96 -8.51 2.34
N THR A 240 18.50 -8.67 3.58
CA THR A 240 17.93 -9.93 4.09
C THR A 240 16.72 -10.36 3.26
N MET A 241 15.83 -9.43 2.93
CA MET A 241 14.64 -9.72 2.13
C MET A 241 15.01 -10.08 0.69
N LYS A 242 15.99 -9.37 0.10
CA LYS A 242 16.49 -9.66 -1.26
C LYS A 242 17.06 -11.08 -1.37
N GLU A 243 17.84 -11.50 -0.39
CA GLU A 243 18.37 -12.85 -0.33
C GLU A 243 17.26 -13.89 -0.13
N ARG A 244 16.34 -13.64 0.80
CA ARG A 244 15.31 -14.59 1.22
C ARG A 244 14.20 -14.81 0.19
N VAL A 245 13.66 -13.72 -0.39
CA VAL A 245 12.46 -13.78 -1.24
C VAL A 245 12.56 -13.03 -2.55
N GLY A 246 13.65 -12.31 -2.82
CA GLY A 246 13.80 -11.48 -4.01
C GLY A 246 13.76 -12.24 -5.36
N LYS A 247 13.83 -13.59 -5.34
CA LYS A 247 13.60 -14.45 -6.52
C LYS A 247 12.13 -14.89 -6.66
N GLN A 248 11.29 -14.64 -5.65
CA GLN A 248 9.89 -15.07 -5.62
C GLN A 248 8.95 -13.88 -5.85
N VAL A 249 9.29 -12.72 -5.31
CA VAL A 249 8.50 -11.49 -5.40
C VAL A 249 9.38 -10.29 -5.67
N CYS A 250 8.85 -9.30 -6.37
CA CYS A 250 9.46 -7.98 -6.52
C CYS A 250 9.46 -7.28 -5.16
N LEU A 251 10.61 -6.76 -4.74
CA LEU A 251 10.72 -5.97 -3.53
C LEU A 251 10.47 -4.50 -3.85
N VAL A 252 9.59 -3.87 -3.06
CA VAL A 252 9.15 -2.49 -3.29
C VAL A 252 9.42 -1.68 -2.02
N GLY A 253 10.30 -0.72 -2.10
CA GLY A 253 10.73 0.10 -0.95
C GLY A 253 12.20 0.52 -1.09
N ASN A 254 12.86 1.04 -0.06
CA ASN A 254 12.35 1.32 1.29
C ASN A 254 13.07 2.53 1.89
N VAL A 255 13.08 3.65 1.14
CA VAL A 255 13.67 4.90 1.66
C VAL A 255 12.89 5.33 2.92
N SER A 256 13.60 5.49 4.03
CA SER A 256 12.99 5.75 5.33
C SER A 256 12.17 7.04 5.36
N VAL A 257 10.92 6.94 5.80
CA VAL A 257 10.08 8.11 6.09
C VAL A 257 10.72 9.00 7.18
N ASP A 258 11.42 8.41 8.14
CA ASP A 258 12.15 9.17 9.16
C ASP A 258 13.26 10.02 8.53
N THR A 259 14.01 9.48 7.55
CA THR A 259 15.03 10.22 6.81
C THR A 259 14.40 11.32 5.94
N LEU A 260 13.24 11.05 5.30
CA LEU A 260 12.50 12.05 4.53
C LEU A 260 11.96 13.20 5.40
N SER A 261 11.67 12.92 6.66
CA SER A 261 11.05 13.89 7.57
C SER A 261 12.07 14.67 8.41
N ALA A 262 13.11 14.00 8.92
CA ALA A 262 14.06 14.58 9.86
C ALA A 262 15.50 14.66 9.34
N GLY A 263 15.81 13.92 8.27
CA GLY A 263 17.15 13.89 7.66
C GLY A 263 17.49 15.11 6.83
N THR A 264 18.66 15.06 6.20
CA THR A 264 19.11 16.05 5.22
C THR A 264 19.02 15.49 3.80
N PRO A 265 18.99 16.34 2.75
CA PRO A 265 19.02 15.89 1.36
C PRO A 265 20.19 14.94 1.03
N ASP A 266 21.35 15.14 1.64
CA ASP A 266 22.52 14.26 1.41
C ASP A 266 22.34 12.88 2.06
N GLN A 267 21.70 12.81 3.24
CA GLN A 267 21.33 11.53 3.85
C GLN A 267 20.31 10.77 2.99
N VAL A 268 19.29 11.47 2.45
CA VAL A 268 18.34 10.87 1.52
C VAL A 268 19.04 10.33 0.27
N ARG A 269 19.94 11.11 -0.36
CA ARG A 269 20.69 10.65 -1.54
C ARG A 269 21.55 9.43 -1.24
N ALA A 270 22.17 9.40 -0.07
CA ALA A 270 22.98 8.25 0.36
C ALA A 270 22.12 7.00 0.57
N GLU A 271 20.95 7.16 1.18
CA GLU A 271 20.02 6.05 1.41
C GLU A 271 19.43 5.51 0.11
N VAL A 272 18.98 6.39 -0.81
CA VAL A 272 18.52 5.99 -2.16
C VAL A 272 19.59 5.17 -2.88
N ARG A 273 20.86 5.66 -2.88
CA ARG A 273 21.98 4.94 -3.49
C ARG A 273 22.17 3.56 -2.85
N HIS A 274 22.05 3.46 -1.53
CA HIS A 274 22.12 2.20 -0.80
C HIS A 274 21.00 1.24 -1.21
N CYS A 275 19.76 1.72 -1.21
CA CYS A 275 18.59 0.92 -1.60
C CYS A 275 18.73 0.36 -3.03
N ILE A 276 19.15 1.19 -3.98
CA ILE A 276 19.38 0.78 -5.38
C ILE A 276 20.53 -0.25 -5.46
N LYS A 277 21.64 0.00 -4.76
CA LYS A 277 22.79 -0.92 -4.74
C LYS A 277 22.43 -2.31 -4.22
N VAL A 278 21.53 -2.39 -3.23
CA VAL A 278 21.12 -3.65 -2.59
C VAL A 278 19.95 -4.29 -3.36
N GLY A 279 18.94 -3.52 -3.70
CA GLY A 279 17.69 -4.03 -4.27
C GLY A 279 17.75 -4.34 -5.77
N ALA A 280 18.45 -3.52 -6.56
CA ALA A 280 18.46 -3.62 -8.02
C ALA A 280 19.14 -4.88 -8.60
N PRO A 281 20.26 -5.40 -8.06
CA PRO A 281 20.94 -6.53 -8.67
C PRO A 281 20.02 -7.72 -8.95
N GLY A 282 20.06 -8.24 -10.17
CA GLY A 282 19.22 -9.35 -10.62
C GLY A 282 17.77 -9.00 -10.96
N GLY A 283 17.38 -7.71 -10.95
CA GLY A 283 15.99 -7.29 -11.23
C GLY A 283 15.06 -7.51 -10.03
N GLY A 284 13.72 -7.44 -10.25
CA GLY A 284 12.73 -7.68 -9.21
C GLY A 284 12.78 -6.67 -8.05
N TYR A 285 13.01 -5.38 -8.37
CA TYR A 285 13.04 -4.30 -7.40
C TYR A 285 12.42 -3.02 -7.98
N MET A 286 11.65 -2.33 -7.14
CA MET A 286 11.12 -0.98 -7.37
C MET A 286 11.42 -0.12 -6.15
N ILE A 287 11.74 1.15 -6.36
CA ILE A 287 12.05 2.05 -5.26
C ILE A 287 10.85 2.94 -4.91
N THR A 288 10.62 3.11 -3.61
CA THR A 288 9.61 3.99 -3.02
C THR A 288 10.05 4.38 -1.60
N SER A 289 9.30 5.25 -0.94
CA SER A 289 9.44 5.45 0.50
C SER A 289 9.09 4.16 1.29
N SER A 290 9.38 4.14 2.56
CA SER A 290 9.07 3.00 3.44
C SER A 290 7.62 2.97 3.94
N ASN A 291 6.73 3.75 3.34
CA ASN A 291 5.29 3.76 3.55
C ASN A 291 4.60 4.58 2.45
N SER A 292 4.19 5.80 2.75
CA SER A 292 3.78 6.88 1.89
C SER A 292 4.51 8.15 2.32
N ILE A 293 4.52 9.19 1.50
CA ILE A 293 5.15 10.47 1.87
C ILE A 293 4.16 11.30 2.70
N PRO A 294 4.38 11.41 4.04
CA PRO A 294 3.43 12.04 4.94
C PRO A 294 3.50 13.56 4.92
N SER A 295 2.51 14.22 5.55
CA SER A 295 2.38 15.68 5.61
C SER A 295 3.55 16.40 6.29
N TYR A 296 4.31 15.70 7.10
CA TYR A 296 5.49 16.21 7.80
C TYR A 296 6.83 15.86 7.13
N ALA A 297 6.83 15.21 5.96
CA ALA A 297 8.02 15.03 5.15
C ALA A 297 8.50 16.38 4.59
N ARG A 298 9.81 16.58 4.55
CA ARG A 298 10.40 17.83 4.03
C ARG A 298 10.41 17.80 2.50
N PRO A 299 9.84 18.79 1.82
CA PRO A 299 9.79 18.84 0.36
C PRO A 299 11.17 18.75 -0.30
N GLU A 300 12.20 19.39 0.29
CA GLU A 300 13.57 19.30 -0.21
C GLU A 300 14.14 17.87 -0.15
N ASN A 301 13.74 17.06 0.84
CA ASN A 301 14.13 15.67 0.95
C ASN A 301 13.40 14.79 -0.06
N VAL A 302 12.12 15.06 -0.31
CA VAL A 302 11.35 14.37 -1.36
C VAL A 302 11.93 14.66 -2.75
N ARG A 303 12.30 15.92 -3.02
CA ARG A 303 13.01 16.29 -4.24
C ARG A 303 14.34 15.56 -4.36
N ALA A 304 15.14 15.55 -3.28
CA ALA A 304 16.41 14.85 -3.25
C ALA A 304 16.27 13.34 -3.48
N MET A 305 15.18 12.71 -2.99
CA MET A 305 14.85 11.32 -3.27
C MET A 305 14.60 11.10 -4.76
N ALA A 306 13.71 11.89 -5.37
CA ALA A 306 13.39 11.79 -6.79
C ALA A 306 14.64 11.98 -7.68
N ASP A 307 15.41 13.04 -7.45
CA ASP A 307 16.65 13.32 -8.19
C ASP A 307 17.67 12.20 -8.04
N ALA A 308 17.83 11.65 -6.84
CA ALA A 308 18.76 10.54 -6.59
C ALA A 308 18.32 9.25 -7.30
N ILE A 309 17.02 8.95 -7.32
CA ILE A 309 16.49 7.80 -8.06
C ILE A 309 16.79 7.92 -9.55
N HIS A 310 16.58 9.10 -10.15
CA HIS A 310 16.91 9.34 -11.55
C HIS A 310 18.40 9.22 -11.83
N ASN A 311 19.24 9.75 -10.94
CA ASN A 311 20.69 9.75 -11.14
C ASN A 311 21.36 8.39 -10.95
N PHE A 312 20.82 7.54 -10.05
CA PHE A 312 21.43 6.27 -9.68
C PHE A 312 20.63 5.04 -10.13
N GLY A 313 19.40 5.24 -10.61
CA GLY A 313 18.48 4.15 -10.94
C GLY A 313 18.80 3.39 -12.22
N THR A 314 19.66 3.91 -13.09
CA THR A 314 20.08 3.19 -14.31
C THR A 314 20.89 1.96 -13.93
N TYR A 315 20.52 0.80 -14.48
CA TYR A 315 21.31 -0.42 -14.29
C TYR A 315 22.65 -0.27 -15.03
N PRO A 316 23.76 -0.67 -14.42
CA PRO A 316 25.02 -0.79 -15.16
C PRO A 316 24.88 -1.91 -16.22
N ASP A 317 25.52 -1.69 -17.35
CA ASP A 317 25.61 -2.65 -18.47
C ASP A 317 26.23 -3.99 -18.04
#